data_42c1aef198f6ae60c9f34e73ef7586dd
#
_entry.id   42c1aef198f6ae60c9f34e73ef7586dd
#
_cell.length_a   1.000
_cell.length_b   1.000
_cell.length_c   1.000
_cell.angle_alpha   90.00
_cell.angle_beta   90.00
_cell.angle_gamma   90.00
#
_symmetry.space_group_name_H-M   'P 1'
#
loop_
_entity.id
_entity.type
_entity.pdbx_description
1 polymer ?
#
loop_
_entity_poly.entity_id
_entity_poly.type
_entity_poly.pdbx_seq_one_letter_code
_entity_poly.pdbx_strand_id
1 'polypeptide(L)'
;MFTASQLLDKINNHLSENQITRTPEGLYEPIEYILSLGGKRIRPVLMLMAYNLYKEDVSSIYDPATGIEVYHNHTLLHDDLMDRSDMRRGKPTVHRVWNDNTAILSGDTMLILAFRYVAGCAPEHLKEVIDLFSLTALEICEGQQLDMEFESRNDVAEDEYIEMIRLKTAVLLAASLKIGAILAGASAVDAENLYNFGMQIGVAFQLQDDLLDVYGDPEVFGKRIGGDILCNKKTYMLIKALERANGEQLEELNRWLNAENCQPAEKIAAVTEIYNQLTIRSVCENKMREYYTLAMESLEAVAVAEEKKKELKNLVKLLMYREM
;
A
#
# COMPACT_ATOMS: atom_id res chain seq x y z
N MET A 1 16.16 16.68 -12.22
CA MET A 1 15.43 15.60 -11.56
C MET A 1 14.26 15.19 -12.45
N PHE A 2 13.95 13.90 -12.58
CA PHE A 2 12.79 13.43 -13.34
C PHE A 2 11.50 13.68 -12.57
N THR A 3 10.39 13.88 -13.31
CA THR A 3 9.05 13.89 -12.71
C THR A 3 8.58 12.47 -12.38
N ALA A 4 7.58 12.34 -11.50
CA ALA A 4 6.97 11.03 -11.18
C ALA A 4 6.45 10.31 -12.44
N SER A 5 5.82 11.06 -13.39
CA SER A 5 5.35 10.49 -14.67
C SER A 5 6.49 9.96 -15.53
N GLN A 6 7.60 10.69 -15.65
CA GLN A 6 8.75 10.22 -16.40
C GLN A 6 9.38 8.95 -15.80
N LEU A 7 9.42 8.86 -14.47
CA LEU A 7 9.90 7.66 -13.78
C LEU A 7 8.94 6.48 -13.93
N LEU A 8 7.63 6.76 -13.91
CA LEU A 8 6.60 5.75 -14.19
C LEU A 8 6.76 5.18 -15.61
N ASP A 9 6.96 6.04 -16.62
CA ASP A 9 7.18 5.59 -17.99
C ASP A 9 8.45 4.73 -18.10
N LYS A 10 9.54 5.16 -17.45
CA LYS A 10 10.80 4.41 -17.45
C LYS A 10 10.66 3.01 -16.84
N ILE A 11 10.01 2.89 -15.69
CA ILE A 11 9.83 1.58 -15.04
C ILE A 11 8.85 0.69 -15.80
N ASN A 12 7.78 1.25 -16.38
CA ASN A 12 6.85 0.48 -17.21
C ASN A 12 7.52 -0.06 -18.48
N ASN A 13 8.37 0.75 -19.13
CA ASN A 13 9.14 0.32 -20.30
C ASN A 13 10.09 -0.81 -19.90
N HIS A 14 10.82 -0.66 -18.79
CA HIS A 14 11.72 -1.70 -18.30
C HIS A 14 10.97 -3.01 -17.99
N LEU A 15 9.82 -2.94 -17.32
CA LEU A 15 8.98 -4.13 -17.06
C LEU A 15 8.49 -4.79 -18.35
N SER A 16 8.10 -4.03 -19.37
CA SER A 16 7.61 -4.56 -20.65
C SER A 16 8.72 -5.20 -21.49
N GLU A 17 9.95 -4.70 -21.42
CA GLU A 17 11.12 -5.23 -22.13
C GLU A 17 11.71 -6.48 -21.46
N ASN A 18 11.46 -6.66 -20.14
CA ASN A 18 12.01 -7.74 -19.33
C ASN A 18 10.92 -8.67 -18.78
N GLN A 19 10.02 -9.13 -19.68
CA GLN A 19 8.96 -10.05 -19.30
C GLN A 19 9.52 -11.37 -18.72
N ILE A 20 8.81 -11.91 -17.71
CA ILE A 20 9.24 -13.11 -16.98
C ILE A 20 8.74 -14.38 -17.70
N THR A 21 9.04 -14.50 -18.99
CA THR A 21 8.63 -15.65 -19.79
C THR A 21 9.57 -16.84 -19.58
N ARG A 22 9.07 -17.88 -18.91
CA ARG A 22 9.83 -19.10 -18.58
C ARG A 22 8.92 -20.33 -18.61
N THR A 23 9.53 -21.50 -18.58
CA THR A 23 8.83 -22.79 -18.40
C THR A 23 9.00 -23.30 -16.97
N PRO A 24 7.99 -23.99 -16.39
CA PRO A 24 6.70 -24.35 -17.02
C PRO A 24 5.73 -23.16 -17.11
N GLU A 25 5.00 -23.04 -18.22
CA GLU A 25 4.06 -21.93 -18.51
C GLU A 25 3.04 -21.73 -17.38
N GLY A 26 2.42 -22.81 -16.91
CA GLY A 26 1.42 -22.75 -15.83
C GLY A 26 1.92 -22.15 -14.51
N LEU A 27 3.23 -21.94 -14.33
CA LEU A 27 3.82 -21.25 -13.21
C LEU A 27 4.03 -19.75 -13.49
N TYR A 28 4.46 -19.42 -14.72
CA TYR A 28 4.89 -18.07 -15.07
C TYR A 28 3.80 -17.22 -15.74
N GLU A 29 2.86 -17.81 -16.48
CA GLU A 29 1.70 -17.07 -17.03
C GLU A 29 0.88 -16.32 -15.97
N PRO A 30 0.57 -16.90 -14.79
CA PRO A 30 -0.13 -16.17 -13.73
C PRO A 30 0.67 -14.98 -13.20
N ILE A 31 2.01 -15.08 -13.19
CA ILE A 31 2.90 -13.99 -12.77
C ILE A 31 2.85 -12.84 -13.79
N GLU A 32 2.96 -13.16 -15.07
CA GLU A 32 2.82 -12.15 -16.13
C GLU A 32 1.43 -11.54 -16.13
N TYR A 33 0.40 -12.36 -15.94
CA TYR A 33 -0.97 -11.89 -15.85
C TYR A 33 -1.14 -10.82 -14.77
N ILE A 34 -0.77 -11.08 -13.50
CA ILE A 34 -0.95 -10.11 -12.43
C ILE A 34 -0.10 -8.85 -12.64
N LEU A 35 1.12 -8.97 -13.15
CA LEU A 35 1.98 -7.83 -13.48
C LEU A 35 1.40 -6.98 -14.62
N SER A 36 0.73 -7.61 -15.60
CA SER A 36 0.09 -6.94 -16.73
C SER A 36 -1.18 -6.20 -16.38
N LEU A 37 -1.81 -6.47 -15.23
CA LEU A 37 -3.01 -5.75 -14.77
C LEU A 37 -2.75 -4.24 -14.54
N GLY A 38 -1.51 -3.81 -14.68
CA GLY A 38 -1.12 -2.41 -14.52
C GLY A 38 -1.05 -1.97 -13.06
N GLY A 39 -1.30 -0.69 -12.83
CA GLY A 39 -1.26 -0.07 -11.50
C GLY A 39 -0.46 1.21 -11.49
N LYS A 40 -0.53 1.95 -10.38
CA LYS A 40 0.14 3.26 -10.22
C LYS A 40 1.66 3.16 -10.03
N ARG A 41 2.19 1.95 -9.84
CA ARG A 41 3.63 1.69 -9.64
C ARG A 41 4.29 2.64 -8.62
N ILE A 42 3.56 3.03 -7.58
CA ILE A 42 4.00 4.05 -6.61
C ILE A 42 5.32 3.65 -5.93
N ARG A 43 5.46 2.38 -5.52
CA ARG A 43 6.63 1.89 -4.79
C ARG A 43 7.92 1.93 -5.61
N PRO A 44 7.99 1.36 -6.81
CA PRO A 44 9.18 1.50 -7.64
C PRO A 44 9.44 2.96 -8.05
N VAL A 45 8.41 3.77 -8.31
CA VAL A 45 8.58 5.21 -8.60
C VAL A 45 9.19 5.95 -7.42
N LEU A 46 8.73 5.69 -6.18
CA LEU A 46 9.32 6.27 -4.96
C LEU A 46 10.79 5.87 -4.78
N MET A 47 11.16 4.61 -5.06
CA MET A 47 12.56 4.18 -5.03
C MET A 47 13.40 4.97 -6.04
N LEU A 48 12.92 5.08 -7.29
CA LEU A 48 13.60 5.85 -8.34
C LEU A 48 13.69 7.34 -7.99
N MET A 49 12.65 7.92 -7.37
CA MET A 49 12.66 9.31 -6.92
C MET A 49 13.69 9.56 -5.81
N ALA A 50 13.74 8.68 -4.80
CA ALA A 50 14.70 8.78 -3.72
C ALA A 50 16.15 8.68 -4.24
N TYR A 51 16.41 7.75 -5.16
CA TYR A 51 17.69 7.65 -5.83
C TYR A 51 18.01 8.93 -6.64
N ASN A 52 17.03 9.47 -7.36
CA ASN A 52 17.19 10.65 -8.22
C ASN A 52 17.40 11.96 -7.43
N LEU A 53 17.22 11.96 -6.10
CA LEU A 53 17.67 13.09 -5.25
C LEU A 53 19.18 13.27 -5.30
N TYR A 54 19.94 12.20 -5.50
CA TYR A 54 21.42 12.17 -5.42
C TYR A 54 22.09 11.87 -6.75
N LYS A 55 21.46 11.07 -7.63
CA LYS A 55 22.02 10.62 -8.92
C LYS A 55 21.08 10.98 -10.07
N GLU A 56 21.64 11.39 -11.21
CA GLU A 56 20.84 11.78 -12.37
C GLU A 56 20.34 10.57 -13.18
N ASP A 57 21.18 9.57 -13.40
CA ASP A 57 20.82 8.36 -14.12
C ASP A 57 20.28 7.30 -13.14
N VAL A 58 19.02 6.90 -13.32
CA VAL A 58 18.31 5.92 -12.49
C VAL A 58 18.35 4.50 -13.07
N SER A 59 18.97 4.28 -14.21
CA SER A 59 18.94 2.99 -14.92
C SER A 59 19.59 1.86 -14.13
N SER A 60 20.60 2.17 -13.32
CA SER A 60 21.33 1.19 -12.50
C SER A 60 20.51 0.54 -11.38
N ILE A 61 19.32 1.08 -11.09
CA ILE A 61 18.45 0.54 -10.02
C ILE A 61 17.08 0.06 -10.55
N TYR A 62 16.93 -0.14 -11.86
CA TYR A 62 15.69 -0.68 -12.40
C TYR A 62 15.39 -2.10 -11.89
N ASP A 63 16.40 -2.95 -11.75
CA ASP A 63 16.22 -4.30 -11.20
C ASP A 63 15.71 -4.27 -9.75
N PRO A 64 16.35 -3.57 -8.79
CA PRO A 64 15.80 -3.41 -7.45
C PRO A 64 14.38 -2.83 -7.43
N ALA A 65 14.10 -1.81 -8.26
CA ALA A 65 12.77 -1.21 -8.35
C ALA A 65 11.73 -2.22 -8.91
N THR A 66 12.11 -3.05 -9.89
CA THR A 66 11.31 -4.17 -10.38
C THR A 66 11.05 -5.17 -9.28
N GLY A 67 12.06 -5.50 -8.47
CA GLY A 67 11.93 -6.42 -7.34
C GLY A 67 10.87 -5.96 -6.34
N ILE A 68 10.84 -4.69 -6.01
CA ILE A 68 9.80 -4.10 -5.13
C ILE A 68 8.41 -4.23 -5.75
N GLU A 69 8.27 -4.00 -7.05
CA GLU A 69 6.97 -4.12 -7.71
C GLU A 69 6.51 -5.58 -7.82
N VAL A 70 7.42 -6.51 -8.11
CA VAL A 70 7.13 -7.96 -8.12
C VAL A 70 6.70 -8.41 -6.73
N TYR A 71 7.41 -7.98 -5.68
CA TYR A 71 7.04 -8.27 -4.30
C TYR A 71 5.65 -7.72 -3.96
N HIS A 72 5.37 -6.47 -4.30
CA HIS A 72 4.04 -5.90 -4.07
C HIS A 72 2.92 -6.69 -4.78
N ASN A 73 3.14 -7.12 -6.03
CA ASN A 73 2.14 -7.92 -6.73
C ASN A 73 2.04 -9.36 -6.17
N HIS A 74 3.13 -9.92 -5.60
CA HIS A 74 3.08 -11.14 -4.79
C HIS A 74 2.12 -11.00 -3.61
N THR A 75 2.27 -9.93 -2.82
CA THR A 75 1.37 -9.71 -1.67
C THR A 75 -0.09 -9.55 -2.12
N LEU A 76 -0.36 -8.85 -3.24
CA LEU A 76 -1.71 -8.71 -3.78
C LEU A 76 -2.30 -10.04 -4.26
N LEU A 77 -1.50 -10.92 -4.85
CA LEU A 77 -1.94 -12.22 -5.34
C LEU A 77 -2.36 -13.14 -4.20
N HIS A 78 -1.57 -13.17 -3.12
CA HIS A 78 -1.89 -13.95 -1.92
C HIS A 78 -3.06 -13.33 -1.13
N ASP A 79 -3.11 -12.01 -1.00
CA ASP A 79 -4.21 -11.27 -0.39
C ASP A 79 -5.55 -11.59 -1.08
N ASP A 80 -5.59 -11.51 -2.41
CA ASP A 80 -6.77 -11.87 -3.20
C ASP A 80 -7.26 -13.31 -2.95
N LEU A 81 -6.33 -14.24 -2.75
CA LEU A 81 -6.67 -15.63 -2.46
C LEU A 81 -7.19 -15.81 -1.03
N MET A 82 -6.55 -15.16 -0.04
CA MET A 82 -6.98 -15.19 1.35
C MET A 82 -8.36 -14.59 1.54
N ASP A 83 -8.62 -13.43 0.92
CA ASP A 83 -9.88 -12.69 0.98
C ASP A 83 -10.96 -13.28 0.04
N ARG A 84 -10.63 -14.31 -0.77
CA ARG A 84 -11.53 -14.85 -1.80
C ARG A 84 -12.06 -13.81 -2.78
N SER A 85 -11.29 -12.80 -3.07
CA SER A 85 -11.64 -11.69 -3.95
C SER A 85 -11.83 -12.16 -5.40
N ASP A 86 -12.96 -11.83 -6.02
CA ASP A 86 -13.25 -12.22 -7.41
C ASP A 86 -12.49 -11.39 -8.44
N MET A 87 -12.23 -10.12 -8.12
CA MET A 87 -11.75 -9.13 -9.09
C MET A 87 -10.64 -8.26 -8.51
N ARG A 88 -9.63 -7.97 -9.36
CA ARG A 88 -8.60 -6.98 -9.10
C ARG A 88 -8.41 -6.07 -10.31
N ARG A 89 -8.49 -4.75 -10.11
CA ARG A 89 -8.35 -3.77 -11.21
C ARG A 89 -9.26 -4.04 -12.40
N GLY A 90 -10.50 -4.47 -12.13
CA GLY A 90 -11.50 -4.76 -13.17
C GLY A 90 -11.29 -6.07 -13.93
N LYS A 91 -10.36 -6.92 -13.51
CA LYS A 91 -10.08 -8.25 -14.07
C LYS A 91 -10.23 -9.33 -13.01
N PRO A 92 -10.57 -10.58 -13.38
CA PRO A 92 -10.60 -11.70 -12.44
C PRO A 92 -9.25 -11.88 -11.75
N THR A 93 -9.27 -12.32 -10.48
CA THR A 93 -8.06 -12.63 -9.71
C THR A 93 -7.40 -13.92 -10.21
N VAL A 94 -6.12 -14.13 -9.89
CA VAL A 94 -5.36 -15.29 -10.37
C VAL A 94 -6.03 -16.61 -9.99
N HIS A 95 -6.50 -16.76 -8.75
CA HIS A 95 -7.16 -18.00 -8.32
C HIS A 95 -8.52 -18.24 -9.01
N ARG A 96 -9.15 -17.19 -9.57
CA ARG A 96 -10.37 -17.31 -10.39
C ARG A 96 -10.09 -17.67 -11.84
N VAL A 97 -8.94 -17.21 -12.39
CA VAL A 97 -8.54 -17.56 -13.77
C VAL A 97 -7.96 -18.98 -13.83
N TRP A 98 -7.14 -19.35 -12.84
CA TRP A 98 -6.51 -20.68 -12.75
C TRP A 98 -7.13 -21.50 -11.61
N ASN A 99 -6.47 -21.53 -10.47
CA ASN A 99 -6.93 -22.20 -9.24
C ASN A 99 -6.09 -21.76 -8.04
N ASP A 100 -6.49 -22.19 -6.83
CA ASP A 100 -5.81 -21.84 -5.57
C ASP A 100 -4.34 -22.30 -5.55
N ASN A 101 -4.05 -23.54 -5.95
CA ASN A 101 -2.68 -24.07 -5.95
C ASN A 101 -1.75 -23.29 -6.88
N THR A 102 -2.25 -22.91 -8.05
CA THR A 102 -1.50 -22.08 -9.01
C THR A 102 -1.24 -20.70 -8.41
N ALA A 103 -2.23 -20.08 -7.76
CA ALA A 103 -2.06 -18.80 -7.09
C ALA A 103 -0.99 -18.88 -5.98
N ILE A 104 -1.04 -19.90 -5.12
CA ILE A 104 -0.03 -20.11 -4.07
C ILE A 104 1.38 -20.23 -4.69
N LEU A 105 1.56 -21.18 -5.62
CA LEU A 105 2.90 -21.49 -6.16
C LEU A 105 3.47 -20.34 -7.00
N SER A 106 2.64 -19.66 -7.80
CA SER A 106 3.06 -18.48 -8.56
C SER A 106 3.43 -17.33 -7.65
N GLY A 107 2.67 -17.11 -6.56
CA GLY A 107 3.00 -16.13 -5.53
C GLY A 107 4.34 -16.43 -4.85
N ASP A 108 4.59 -17.68 -4.42
CA ASP A 108 5.86 -18.08 -3.82
C ASP A 108 7.03 -17.86 -4.81
N THR A 109 6.80 -18.15 -6.09
CA THR A 109 7.79 -17.89 -7.14
C THR A 109 8.06 -16.39 -7.29
N MET A 110 7.03 -15.54 -7.22
CA MET A 110 7.18 -14.08 -7.24
C MET A 110 8.00 -13.58 -6.05
N LEU A 111 7.83 -14.14 -4.87
CA LEU A 111 8.65 -13.79 -3.70
C LEU A 111 10.15 -14.05 -3.98
N ILE A 112 10.48 -15.23 -4.52
CA ILE A 112 11.87 -15.58 -4.87
C ILE A 112 12.40 -14.66 -5.97
N LEU A 113 11.60 -14.37 -6.99
CA LEU A 113 11.98 -13.45 -8.06
C LEU A 113 12.23 -12.05 -7.53
N ALA A 114 11.39 -11.55 -6.61
CA ALA A 114 11.57 -10.25 -5.97
C ALA A 114 12.93 -10.15 -5.28
N PHE A 115 13.30 -11.16 -4.46
CA PHE A 115 14.63 -11.21 -3.84
C PHE A 115 15.75 -11.22 -4.87
N ARG A 116 15.62 -11.94 -5.98
CA ARG A 116 16.63 -11.98 -7.05
C ARG A 116 16.81 -10.62 -7.73
N TYR A 117 15.70 -9.91 -8.01
CA TYR A 117 15.75 -8.56 -8.57
C TYR A 117 16.36 -7.55 -7.59
N VAL A 118 15.95 -7.57 -6.33
CA VAL A 118 16.51 -6.69 -5.29
C VAL A 118 18.00 -6.95 -5.09
N ALA A 119 18.42 -8.22 -5.13
CA ALA A 119 19.83 -8.62 -5.06
C ALA A 119 20.65 -8.25 -6.30
N GLY A 120 20.03 -7.81 -7.39
CA GLY A 120 20.68 -7.21 -8.55
C GLY A 120 21.28 -5.83 -8.34
N CYS A 121 21.26 -5.31 -7.10
CA CYS A 121 21.89 -4.05 -6.73
C CYS A 121 23.42 -4.14 -6.69
N ALA A 122 24.09 -2.97 -6.55
CA ALA A 122 25.54 -2.91 -6.44
C ALA A 122 26.05 -3.73 -5.24
N PRO A 123 27.11 -4.55 -5.42
CA PRO A 123 27.58 -5.51 -4.39
C PRO A 123 27.90 -4.89 -3.03
N GLU A 124 28.39 -3.66 -3.01
CA GLU A 124 28.74 -2.92 -1.77
C GLU A 124 27.52 -2.62 -0.89
N HIS A 125 26.31 -2.55 -1.48
CA HIS A 125 25.05 -2.29 -0.78
C HIS A 125 24.20 -3.56 -0.57
N LEU A 126 24.61 -4.70 -1.15
CA LEU A 126 23.81 -5.91 -1.19
C LEU A 126 23.30 -6.35 0.19
N LYS A 127 24.21 -6.40 1.16
CA LYS A 127 23.83 -6.87 2.50
C LYS A 127 22.80 -5.94 3.15
N GLU A 128 23.06 -4.64 3.13
CA GLU A 128 22.18 -3.63 3.74
C GLU A 128 20.80 -3.62 3.09
N VAL A 129 20.75 -3.71 1.77
CA VAL A 129 19.51 -3.72 0.99
C VAL A 129 18.71 -5.00 1.26
N ILE A 130 19.37 -6.17 1.27
CA ILE A 130 18.68 -7.45 1.54
C ILE A 130 18.22 -7.54 2.99
N ASP A 131 18.99 -7.06 3.97
CA ASP A 131 18.57 -7.03 5.37
C ASP A 131 17.30 -6.15 5.53
N LEU A 132 17.28 -4.96 4.94
CA LEU A 132 16.12 -4.07 4.97
C LEU A 132 14.91 -4.70 4.26
N PHE A 133 15.11 -5.25 3.05
CA PHE A 133 14.02 -5.84 2.28
C PHE A 133 13.42 -7.08 2.97
N SER A 134 14.27 -7.95 3.53
CA SER A 134 13.81 -9.15 4.23
C SER A 134 13.06 -8.80 5.53
N LEU A 135 13.54 -7.83 6.29
CA LEU A 135 12.81 -7.33 7.47
C LEU A 135 11.45 -6.75 7.06
N THR A 136 11.41 -5.93 6.03
CA THR A 136 10.17 -5.37 5.49
C THR A 136 9.19 -6.47 5.05
N ALA A 137 9.71 -7.53 4.43
CA ALA A 137 8.88 -8.67 4.00
C ALA A 137 8.27 -9.41 5.21
N LEU A 138 9.02 -9.58 6.30
CA LEU A 138 8.51 -10.15 7.56
C LEU A 138 7.43 -9.25 8.16
N GLU A 139 7.70 -7.96 8.29
CA GLU A 139 6.74 -6.99 8.83
C GLU A 139 5.41 -7.00 8.04
N ILE A 140 5.44 -7.15 6.71
CA ILE A 140 4.22 -7.23 5.89
C ILE A 140 3.44 -8.53 6.19
N CYS A 141 4.12 -9.65 6.41
CA CYS A 141 3.45 -10.89 6.83
C CYS A 141 2.79 -10.73 8.22
N GLU A 142 3.47 -10.07 9.16
CA GLU A 142 2.92 -9.76 10.48
C GLU A 142 1.69 -8.85 10.37
N GLY A 143 1.76 -7.81 9.52
CA GLY A 143 0.63 -6.91 9.25
C GLY A 143 -0.56 -7.62 8.62
N GLN A 144 -0.31 -8.55 7.68
CA GLN A 144 -1.36 -9.38 7.09
C GLN A 144 -2.01 -10.31 8.12
N GLN A 145 -1.21 -10.90 9.01
CA GLN A 145 -1.72 -11.75 10.09
C GLN A 145 -2.63 -10.96 11.05
N LEU A 146 -2.24 -9.74 11.42
CA LEU A 146 -3.06 -8.86 12.26
C LEU A 146 -4.37 -8.49 11.57
N ASP A 147 -4.36 -8.16 10.28
CA ASP A 147 -5.57 -7.84 9.51
C ASP A 147 -6.56 -9.01 9.53
N MET A 148 -6.09 -10.24 9.32
CA MET A 148 -6.90 -11.46 9.41
C MET A 148 -7.45 -11.70 10.83
N GLU A 149 -6.64 -11.51 11.87
CA GLU A 149 -7.08 -11.68 13.27
C GLU A 149 -8.16 -10.67 13.65
N PHE A 150 -8.06 -9.44 13.13
CA PHE A 150 -9.03 -8.37 13.40
C PHE A 150 -10.42 -8.68 12.84
N GLU A 151 -10.55 -9.52 11.81
CA GLU A 151 -11.85 -9.93 11.28
C GLU A 151 -12.75 -10.56 12.36
N SER A 152 -12.15 -11.35 13.26
CA SER A 152 -12.88 -12.06 14.32
C SER A 152 -12.97 -11.30 15.65
N ARG A 153 -12.26 -10.17 15.80
CA ARG A 153 -12.21 -9.34 17.02
C ARG A 153 -13.18 -8.17 16.94
N ASN A 154 -13.73 -7.77 18.10
CA ASN A 154 -14.56 -6.57 18.24
C ASN A 154 -13.97 -5.53 19.22
N ASP A 155 -12.76 -5.80 19.72
CA ASP A 155 -12.04 -5.01 20.72
C ASP A 155 -10.76 -4.37 20.17
N VAL A 156 -10.64 -4.26 18.85
CA VAL A 156 -9.45 -3.67 18.21
C VAL A 156 -9.35 -2.19 18.54
N ALA A 157 -8.23 -1.79 19.14
CA ALA A 157 -7.94 -0.41 19.51
C ALA A 157 -7.29 0.37 18.36
N GLU A 158 -7.29 1.72 18.48
CA GLU A 158 -6.68 2.61 17.47
C GLU A 158 -5.21 2.27 17.21
N ASP A 159 -4.43 2.08 18.27
CA ASP A 159 -2.99 1.80 18.17
C ASP A 159 -2.70 0.45 17.50
N GLU A 160 -3.50 -0.58 17.75
CA GLU A 160 -3.41 -1.88 17.08
C GLU A 160 -3.70 -1.74 15.57
N TYR A 161 -4.74 -0.98 15.22
CA TYR A 161 -5.08 -0.71 13.82
C TYR A 161 -3.97 0.07 13.10
N ILE A 162 -3.45 1.13 13.71
CA ILE A 162 -2.33 1.91 13.16
C ILE A 162 -1.10 1.05 12.98
N GLU A 163 -0.78 0.17 13.92
CA GLU A 163 0.34 -0.77 13.79
C GLU A 163 0.11 -1.76 12.63
N MET A 164 -1.09 -2.31 12.50
CA MET A 164 -1.43 -3.21 11.40
C MET A 164 -1.22 -2.54 10.04
N ILE A 165 -1.73 -1.32 9.82
CA ILE A 165 -1.55 -0.62 8.54
C ILE A 165 -0.11 -0.14 8.33
N ARG A 166 0.63 0.17 9.42
CA ARG A 166 2.06 0.43 9.36
C ARG A 166 2.79 -0.77 8.76
N LEU A 167 2.55 -1.95 9.32
CA LEU A 167 3.18 -3.21 8.91
C LEU A 167 2.72 -3.66 7.52
N LYS A 168 1.41 -3.72 7.27
CA LYS A 168 0.85 -4.24 6.01
C LYS A 168 1.13 -3.32 4.81
N THR A 169 1.11 -2.01 5.00
CA THR A 169 1.10 -1.04 3.90
C THR A 169 2.30 -0.10 3.89
N ALA A 170 2.61 0.54 5.03
CA ALA A 170 3.55 1.66 5.06
C ALA A 170 5.02 1.23 4.94
N VAL A 171 5.41 0.10 5.55
CA VAL A 171 6.81 -0.37 5.56
C VAL A 171 7.39 -0.56 4.17
N LEU A 172 6.62 -1.01 3.18
CA LEU A 172 7.13 -1.20 1.82
C LEU A 172 7.35 0.14 1.08
N LEU A 173 6.54 1.16 1.36
CA LEU A 173 6.77 2.51 0.85
C LEU A 173 8.04 3.12 1.46
N ALA A 174 8.20 2.95 2.77
CA ALA A 174 9.38 3.38 3.52
C ALA A 174 10.66 2.70 3.03
N ALA A 175 10.64 1.37 2.90
CA ALA A 175 11.76 0.59 2.39
C ALA A 175 12.11 0.97 0.95
N SER A 176 11.13 1.22 0.08
CA SER A 176 11.36 1.67 -1.30
C SER A 176 12.20 2.95 -1.33
N LEU A 177 11.83 3.96 -0.54
CA LEU A 177 12.55 5.22 -0.45
C LEU A 177 13.96 5.03 0.15
N LYS A 178 14.07 4.27 1.24
CA LYS A 178 15.36 4.04 1.91
C LYS A 178 16.32 3.24 1.04
N ILE A 179 15.85 2.19 0.34
CA ILE A 179 16.69 1.43 -0.59
C ILE A 179 17.17 2.33 -1.72
N GLY A 180 16.30 3.16 -2.31
CA GLY A 180 16.69 4.13 -3.33
C GLY A 180 17.78 5.09 -2.84
N ALA A 181 17.66 5.58 -1.60
CA ALA A 181 18.67 6.46 -0.97
C ALA A 181 20.01 5.75 -0.73
N ILE A 182 19.98 4.53 -0.17
CA ILE A 182 21.19 3.70 0.06
C ILE A 182 21.93 3.48 -1.25
N LEU A 183 21.23 3.03 -2.30
CA LEU A 183 21.81 2.76 -3.62
C LEU A 183 22.37 4.02 -4.30
N ALA A 184 21.86 5.19 -3.96
CA ALA A 184 22.37 6.47 -4.42
C ALA A 184 23.59 6.97 -3.65
N GLY A 185 23.97 6.32 -2.55
CA GLY A 185 25.05 6.74 -1.65
C GLY A 185 24.66 7.92 -0.74
N ALA A 186 23.39 8.03 -0.37
CA ALA A 186 22.92 8.99 0.63
C ALA A 186 23.55 8.73 2.00
N SER A 187 23.60 9.75 2.86
CA SER A 187 23.98 9.55 4.25
C SER A 187 22.99 8.64 4.98
N ALA A 188 23.42 7.93 6.01
CA ALA A 188 22.53 7.11 6.83
C ALA A 188 21.38 7.93 7.44
N VAL A 189 21.65 9.19 7.80
CA VAL A 189 20.63 10.12 8.32
C VAL A 189 19.58 10.47 7.26
N ASP A 190 20.01 10.76 6.03
CA ASP A 190 19.07 11.06 4.95
C ASP A 190 18.27 9.82 4.54
N ALA A 191 18.90 8.65 4.50
CA ALA A 191 18.20 7.39 4.22
C ALA A 191 17.14 7.09 5.28
N GLU A 192 17.42 7.37 6.56
CA GLU A 192 16.46 7.23 7.66
C GLU A 192 15.32 8.26 7.57
N ASN A 193 15.64 9.52 7.25
CA ASN A 193 14.62 10.56 7.04
C ASN A 193 13.68 10.20 5.89
N LEU A 194 14.20 9.63 4.79
CA LEU A 194 13.37 9.14 3.67
C LEU A 194 12.56 7.90 4.05
N TYR A 195 13.08 7.03 4.90
CA TYR A 195 12.32 5.92 5.48
C TYR A 195 11.15 6.43 6.31
N ASN A 196 11.39 7.35 7.24
CA ASN A 196 10.37 7.94 8.10
C ASN A 196 9.31 8.70 7.27
N PHE A 197 9.73 9.44 6.25
CA PHE A 197 8.83 10.08 5.30
C PHE A 197 7.91 9.05 4.64
N GLY A 198 8.45 7.96 4.12
CA GLY A 198 7.68 6.88 3.49
C GLY A 198 6.72 6.18 4.44
N MET A 199 7.16 5.97 5.69
CA MET A 199 6.34 5.38 6.76
C MET A 199 5.10 6.22 7.04
N GLN A 200 5.29 7.51 7.29
CA GLN A 200 4.21 8.43 7.62
C GLN A 200 3.22 8.59 6.45
N ILE A 201 3.73 8.72 5.22
CA ILE A 201 2.89 8.78 4.03
C ILE A 201 2.12 7.48 3.81
N GLY A 202 2.72 6.33 4.09
CA GLY A 202 2.07 5.03 3.96
C GLY A 202 0.87 4.87 4.89
N VAL A 203 1.00 5.30 6.15
CA VAL A 203 -0.11 5.32 7.12
C VAL A 203 -1.19 6.30 6.69
N ALA A 204 -0.83 7.53 6.33
CA ALA A 204 -1.79 8.52 5.85
C ALA A 204 -2.55 8.06 4.60
N PHE A 205 -1.85 7.37 3.68
CA PHE A 205 -2.43 6.80 2.46
C PHE A 205 -3.46 5.72 2.75
N GLN A 206 -3.21 4.83 3.73
CA GLN A 206 -4.16 3.79 4.10
C GLN A 206 -5.40 4.40 4.78
N LEU A 207 -5.22 5.36 5.68
CA LEU A 207 -6.34 6.09 6.28
C LEU A 207 -7.21 6.78 5.22
N GLN A 208 -6.58 7.29 4.14
CA GLN A 208 -7.31 7.86 3.00
C GLN A 208 -8.05 6.79 2.20
N ASP A 209 -7.45 5.62 1.95
CA ASP A 209 -8.13 4.54 1.24
C ASP A 209 -9.39 4.09 2.01
N ASP A 210 -9.33 3.97 3.34
CA ASP A 210 -10.49 3.68 4.19
C ASP A 210 -11.56 4.79 4.10
N LEU A 211 -11.13 6.06 4.11
CA LEU A 211 -12.03 7.20 3.98
C LEU A 211 -12.74 7.21 2.63
N LEU A 212 -12.02 6.89 1.55
CA LEU A 212 -12.56 6.84 0.20
C LEU A 212 -13.49 5.64 -0.02
N ASP A 213 -13.32 4.54 0.72
CA ASP A 213 -14.27 3.42 0.68
C ASP A 213 -15.66 3.83 1.20
N VAL A 214 -15.75 4.84 2.07
CA VAL A 214 -17.03 5.32 2.61
C VAL A 214 -17.55 6.57 1.89
N TYR A 215 -16.67 7.53 1.57
CA TYR A 215 -17.02 8.88 1.11
C TYR A 215 -16.51 9.22 -0.29
N GLY A 216 -15.81 8.32 -0.96
CA GLY A 216 -15.27 8.56 -2.28
C GLY A 216 -16.33 8.58 -3.38
N ASP A 217 -15.97 9.13 -4.54
CA ASP A 217 -16.76 9.02 -5.76
C ASP A 217 -16.48 7.65 -6.44
N PRO A 218 -17.48 6.79 -6.67
CA PRO A 218 -17.30 5.48 -7.33
C PRO A 218 -16.61 5.58 -8.69
N GLU A 219 -16.87 6.67 -9.46
CA GLU A 219 -16.27 6.87 -10.78
C GLU A 219 -14.77 7.19 -10.68
N VAL A 220 -14.36 7.91 -9.63
CA VAL A 220 -12.97 8.29 -9.39
C VAL A 220 -12.19 7.20 -8.65
N PHE A 221 -12.81 6.58 -7.64
CA PHE A 221 -12.19 5.54 -6.82
C PHE A 221 -12.04 4.21 -7.57
N GLY A 222 -12.94 3.92 -8.54
CA GLY A 222 -12.91 2.72 -9.38
C GLY A 222 -13.27 1.43 -8.66
N LYS A 223 -13.87 1.52 -7.45
CA LYS A 223 -14.41 0.41 -6.66
C LYS A 223 -15.83 0.73 -6.20
N ARG A 224 -16.57 -0.29 -5.76
CA ARG A 224 -17.84 -0.08 -5.05
C ARG A 224 -17.53 0.57 -3.69
N ILE A 225 -18.32 1.61 -3.35
CA ILE A 225 -18.27 2.29 -2.07
C ILE A 225 -18.93 1.43 -0.99
N GLY A 226 -18.37 1.45 0.23
CA GLY A 226 -18.92 0.78 1.41
C GLY A 226 -18.55 -0.71 1.52
N GLY A 227 -17.52 -1.15 0.81
CA GLY A 227 -17.03 -2.52 0.92
C GLY A 227 -16.60 -2.86 2.34
N ASP A 228 -15.85 -1.99 2.99
CA ASP A 228 -15.38 -2.15 4.36
C ASP A 228 -16.54 -2.20 5.38
N ILE A 229 -17.58 -1.40 5.16
CA ILE A 229 -18.81 -1.43 5.98
C ILE A 229 -19.51 -2.80 5.85
N LEU A 230 -19.62 -3.32 4.62
CA LEU A 230 -20.30 -4.59 4.39
C LEU A 230 -19.59 -5.77 5.05
N CYS A 231 -18.25 -5.78 5.01
CA CYS A 231 -17.43 -6.82 5.61
C CYS A 231 -17.18 -6.61 7.12
N ASN A 232 -17.71 -5.54 7.72
CA ASN A 232 -17.42 -5.14 9.12
C ASN A 232 -15.91 -4.98 9.39
N LYS A 233 -15.15 -4.50 8.39
CA LYS A 233 -13.71 -4.33 8.52
C LYS A 233 -13.39 -3.36 9.65
N LYS A 234 -12.42 -3.74 10.48
CA LYS A 234 -11.99 -2.93 11.65
C LYS A 234 -11.09 -1.78 11.20
N THR A 235 -11.68 -0.85 10.43
CA THR A 235 -11.00 0.37 9.97
C THR A 235 -10.93 1.41 11.08
N TYR A 236 -10.05 2.40 10.92
CA TYR A 236 -9.96 3.54 11.81
C TYR A 236 -11.33 4.20 12.05
N MET A 237 -12.15 4.28 11.01
CA MET A 237 -13.46 4.90 11.07
C MET A 237 -14.44 4.10 11.93
N LEU A 238 -14.48 2.77 11.78
CA LEU A 238 -15.32 1.92 12.61
C LEU A 238 -14.87 1.96 14.07
N ILE A 239 -13.57 1.88 14.35
CA ILE A 239 -13.01 1.95 15.71
C ILE A 239 -13.42 3.28 16.37
N LYS A 240 -13.22 4.40 15.67
CA LYS A 240 -13.60 5.71 16.20
C LYS A 240 -15.12 5.91 16.36
N ALA A 241 -15.91 5.28 15.52
CA ALA A 241 -17.37 5.28 15.67
C ALA A 241 -17.80 4.51 16.92
N LEU A 242 -17.23 3.32 17.18
CA LEU A 242 -17.51 2.54 18.39
C LEU A 242 -17.06 3.26 19.67
N GLU A 243 -15.92 3.95 19.66
CA GLU A 243 -15.43 4.73 20.81
C GLU A 243 -16.32 5.95 21.13
N ARG A 244 -16.93 6.58 20.13
CA ARG A 244 -17.69 7.83 20.27
C ARG A 244 -19.20 7.63 20.40
N ALA A 245 -19.71 6.52 19.86
CA ALA A 245 -21.14 6.24 19.91
C ALA A 245 -21.62 5.97 21.34
N ASN A 246 -22.80 6.46 21.66
CA ASN A 246 -23.45 6.22 22.93
C ASN A 246 -24.96 5.99 22.73
N GLY A 247 -25.61 5.38 23.73
CA GLY A 247 -27.06 5.14 23.73
C GLY A 247 -27.55 4.51 22.42
N GLU A 248 -28.53 5.15 21.79
CA GLU A 248 -29.17 4.65 20.58
C GLU A 248 -28.21 4.46 19.40
N GLN A 249 -27.19 5.33 19.27
CA GLN A 249 -26.20 5.23 18.19
C GLN A 249 -25.35 3.96 18.32
N LEU A 250 -24.93 3.62 19.54
CA LEU A 250 -24.15 2.40 19.79
C LEU A 250 -25.00 1.15 19.58
N GLU A 251 -26.26 1.18 20.03
CA GLU A 251 -27.20 0.05 19.82
C GLU A 251 -27.45 -0.16 18.33
N GLU A 252 -27.68 0.91 17.59
CA GLU A 252 -27.92 0.83 16.14
C GLU A 252 -26.66 0.36 15.38
N LEU A 253 -25.47 0.88 15.70
CA LEU A 253 -24.21 0.43 15.10
C LEU A 253 -23.99 -1.06 15.35
N ASN A 254 -24.17 -1.51 16.60
CA ASN A 254 -24.05 -2.93 16.95
C ASN A 254 -25.08 -3.81 16.24
N ARG A 255 -26.31 -3.30 16.04
CA ARG A 255 -27.34 -4.00 15.25
C ARG A 255 -26.87 -4.27 13.82
N TRP A 256 -26.26 -3.25 13.15
CA TRP A 256 -25.75 -3.40 11.79
C TRP A 256 -24.51 -4.29 11.69
N LEU A 257 -23.62 -4.24 12.68
CA LEU A 257 -22.44 -5.11 12.75
C LEU A 257 -22.80 -6.60 12.90
N ASN A 258 -23.93 -6.90 13.57
CA ASN A 258 -24.40 -8.26 13.81
C ASN A 258 -25.49 -8.71 12.80
N ALA A 259 -25.82 -7.89 11.80
CA ALA A 259 -26.85 -8.23 10.82
C ALA A 259 -26.35 -9.25 9.79
N GLU A 260 -26.87 -10.48 9.82
CA GLU A 260 -26.50 -11.56 8.91
C GLU A 260 -27.17 -11.45 7.54
N ASN A 261 -28.42 -10.92 7.48
CA ASN A 261 -29.24 -10.85 6.27
C ASN A 261 -29.81 -9.44 6.10
N CYS A 262 -29.01 -8.49 5.67
CA CYS A 262 -29.45 -7.13 5.40
C CYS A 262 -29.26 -6.75 3.92
N GLN A 263 -30.04 -5.79 3.44
CA GLN A 263 -29.80 -5.20 2.13
C GLN A 263 -28.50 -4.38 2.20
N PRO A 264 -27.50 -4.65 1.31
CA PRO A 264 -26.22 -3.95 1.34
C PRO A 264 -26.33 -2.43 1.36
N ALA A 265 -27.21 -1.88 0.52
CA ALA A 265 -27.42 -0.43 0.43
C ALA A 265 -27.98 0.18 1.73
N GLU A 266 -28.85 -0.54 2.45
CA GLU A 266 -29.42 -0.08 3.72
C GLU A 266 -28.35 -0.05 4.81
N LYS A 267 -27.51 -1.10 4.89
CA LYS A 267 -26.40 -1.15 5.87
C LYS A 267 -25.40 -0.03 5.63
N ILE A 268 -24.96 0.15 4.36
CA ILE A 268 -24.02 1.22 4.03
C ILE A 268 -24.61 2.59 4.41
N ALA A 269 -25.86 2.87 4.01
CA ALA A 269 -26.49 4.15 4.29
C ALA A 269 -26.62 4.42 5.81
N ALA A 270 -27.07 3.43 6.58
CA ALA A 270 -27.27 3.58 8.02
C ALA A 270 -25.95 3.76 8.77
N VAL A 271 -24.92 2.96 8.47
CA VAL A 271 -23.61 3.10 9.13
C VAL A 271 -22.94 4.40 8.73
N THR A 272 -23.04 4.82 7.46
CA THR A 272 -22.49 6.11 7.00
C THR A 272 -23.19 7.28 7.72
N GLU A 273 -24.51 7.20 7.94
CA GLU A 273 -25.25 8.23 8.67
C GLU A 273 -24.79 8.32 10.12
N ILE A 274 -24.53 7.19 10.80
CA ILE A 274 -23.95 7.18 12.14
C ILE A 274 -22.56 7.83 12.12
N TYR A 275 -21.72 7.53 11.14
CA TYR A 275 -20.39 8.16 10.99
C TYR A 275 -20.51 9.67 10.80
N ASN A 276 -21.51 10.16 10.05
CA ASN A 276 -21.77 11.58 9.86
C ASN A 276 -22.15 12.26 11.17
N GLN A 277 -23.08 11.69 11.92
CA GLN A 277 -23.53 12.21 13.22
C GLN A 277 -22.38 12.28 14.25
N LEU A 278 -21.47 11.29 14.20
CA LEU A 278 -20.29 11.24 15.08
C LEU A 278 -19.07 12.02 14.53
N THR A 279 -19.22 12.67 13.38
CA THR A 279 -18.17 13.45 12.70
C THR A 279 -16.90 12.63 12.40
N ILE A 280 -17.06 11.33 12.12
CA ILE A 280 -15.94 10.39 11.93
C ILE A 280 -15.08 10.79 10.74
N ARG A 281 -15.67 11.32 9.66
CA ARG A 281 -14.93 11.87 8.52
C ARG A 281 -13.85 12.86 8.97
N SER A 282 -14.24 13.87 9.73
CA SER A 282 -13.30 14.91 10.21
C SER A 282 -12.24 14.36 11.16
N VAL A 283 -12.57 13.31 11.94
CA VAL A 283 -11.61 12.62 12.81
C VAL A 283 -10.54 11.94 11.99
N CYS A 284 -10.93 11.21 10.94
CA CYS A 284 -10.01 10.54 10.03
C CYS A 284 -9.14 11.54 9.26
N GLU A 285 -9.75 12.60 8.70
CA GLU A 285 -9.03 13.66 7.98
C GLU A 285 -7.99 14.37 8.88
N ASN A 286 -8.29 14.58 10.17
CA ASN A 286 -7.34 15.14 11.12
C ASN A 286 -6.16 14.18 11.36
N LYS A 287 -6.44 12.89 11.53
CA LYS A 287 -5.39 11.87 11.71
C LYS A 287 -4.48 11.78 10.48
N MET A 288 -5.05 11.80 9.30
CA MET A 288 -4.29 11.86 8.03
C MET A 288 -3.39 13.11 7.99
N ARG A 289 -3.89 14.26 8.42
CA ARG A 289 -3.12 15.51 8.45
C ARG A 289 -1.96 15.48 9.44
N GLU A 290 -2.12 14.81 10.58
CA GLU A 290 -1.03 14.58 11.53
C GLU A 290 0.12 13.82 10.87
N TYR A 291 -0.18 12.67 10.26
CA TYR A 291 0.83 11.86 9.56
C TYR A 291 1.44 12.58 8.37
N TYR A 292 0.65 13.33 7.60
CA TYR A 292 1.18 14.16 6.52
C TYR A 292 2.17 15.20 7.03
N THR A 293 1.88 15.86 8.14
CA THR A 293 2.77 16.87 8.74
C THR A 293 4.10 16.22 9.17
N LEU A 294 4.06 15.10 9.88
CA LEU A 294 5.25 14.35 10.27
C LEU A 294 6.08 13.88 9.06
N ALA A 295 5.41 13.49 7.98
CA ALA A 295 6.07 13.13 6.74
C ALA A 295 6.82 14.33 6.14
N MET A 296 6.19 15.49 6.09
CA MET A 296 6.82 16.69 5.55
C MET A 296 8.01 17.14 6.40
N GLU A 297 7.95 17.02 7.73
CA GLU A 297 9.08 17.29 8.63
C GLU A 297 10.25 16.35 8.33
N SER A 298 9.99 15.06 8.13
CA SER A 298 11.03 14.09 7.76
C SER A 298 11.66 14.41 6.40
N LEU A 299 10.86 14.78 5.40
CA LEU A 299 11.39 15.17 4.08
C LEU A 299 12.21 16.47 4.14
N GLU A 300 11.78 17.44 4.95
CA GLU A 300 12.54 18.70 5.12
C GLU A 300 13.91 18.44 5.76
N ALA A 301 14.04 17.45 6.64
CA ALA A 301 15.29 17.08 7.27
C ALA A 301 16.31 16.41 6.34
N VAL A 302 15.90 15.97 5.14
CA VAL A 302 16.83 15.40 4.13
C VAL A 302 17.75 16.49 3.60
N ALA A 303 19.07 16.26 3.63
CA ALA A 303 20.12 17.24 3.32
C ALA A 303 20.38 17.38 1.80
N VAL A 304 19.32 17.67 1.03
CA VAL A 304 19.40 17.97 -0.41
C VAL A 304 18.75 19.34 -0.72
N ALA A 305 19.09 19.92 -1.85
CA ALA A 305 18.49 21.19 -2.28
C ALA A 305 16.96 21.09 -2.38
N GLU A 306 16.26 22.15 -2.00
CA GLU A 306 14.79 22.18 -1.92
C GLU A 306 14.11 21.86 -3.27
N GLU A 307 14.71 22.31 -4.37
CA GLU A 307 14.23 22.04 -5.72
C GLU A 307 14.19 20.53 -6.04
N LYS A 308 15.07 19.74 -5.43
CA LYS A 308 15.08 18.28 -5.60
C LYS A 308 13.95 17.59 -4.84
N LYS A 309 13.48 18.15 -3.71
CA LYS A 309 12.36 17.63 -2.93
C LYS A 309 11.00 17.88 -3.57
N LYS A 310 10.92 18.88 -4.48
CA LYS A 310 9.67 19.36 -5.08
C LYS A 310 8.82 18.24 -5.69
N GLU A 311 9.43 17.33 -6.44
CA GLU A 311 8.70 16.24 -7.09
C GLU A 311 8.14 15.22 -6.11
N LEU A 312 8.85 14.89 -5.02
CA LEU A 312 8.31 14.06 -3.94
C LEU A 312 7.13 14.75 -3.25
N LYS A 313 7.24 16.05 -2.96
CA LYS A 313 6.14 16.86 -2.39
C LYS A 313 4.91 16.87 -3.31
N ASN A 314 5.12 17.02 -4.63
CA ASN A 314 4.05 17.00 -5.62
C ASN A 314 3.35 15.63 -5.66
N LEU A 315 4.12 14.54 -5.71
CA LEU A 315 3.56 13.19 -5.72
C LEU A 315 2.72 12.92 -4.47
N VAL A 316 3.22 13.27 -3.30
CA VAL A 316 2.49 13.08 -2.04
C VAL A 316 1.20 13.91 -2.01
N LYS A 317 1.24 15.15 -2.48
CA LYS A 317 0.02 15.94 -2.62
C LYS A 317 -1.02 15.26 -3.51
N LEU A 318 -0.60 14.72 -4.66
CA LEU A 318 -1.48 13.96 -5.55
C LEU A 318 -2.04 12.69 -4.90
N LEU A 319 -1.26 12.02 -4.05
CA LEU A 319 -1.71 10.83 -3.33
C LEU A 319 -2.70 11.17 -2.23
N MET A 320 -2.49 12.28 -1.50
CA MET A 320 -3.28 12.69 -0.33
C MET A 320 -4.53 13.53 -0.68
N TYR A 321 -4.56 14.17 -1.83
CA TYR A 321 -5.67 15.01 -2.28
C TYR A 321 -6.25 14.48 -3.60
N ARG A 322 -6.37 13.15 -3.72
CA ARG A 322 -7.23 12.57 -4.74
C ARG A 322 -8.62 13.16 -4.52
N GLU A 323 -9.21 13.72 -5.56
CA GLU A 323 -10.51 14.36 -5.46
C GLU A 323 -11.52 13.40 -4.81
N MET A 324 -12.06 13.88 -3.70
CA MET A 324 -13.16 13.22 -2.99
C MET A 324 -14.45 13.51 -3.71
#